data_3bfb99278f481c1df1362625b648baf3
#
_entry.id   3bfb99278f481c1df1362625b648baf3
#
_cell.length_a   1.000
_cell.length_b   1.000
_cell.length_c   1.000
_cell.angle_alpha   90.00
_cell.angle_beta   90.00
_cell.angle_gamma   90.00
#
_symmetry.space_group_name_H-M   'P 1'
#
loop_
_entity.id
_entity.type
_entity.pdbx_description
1 polymer ?
#
loop_
_entity_poly.entity_id
_entity_poly.type
_entity_poly.pdbx_seq_one_letter_code
_entity_poly.pdbx_strand_id
1 'polypeptide(L)'
;IGFVKHDIENITGTTTMIFDVNQLSIDKVVLDDNEPTQFVIGNYDDVKGSPMEVTVKPETKSVTIYYSTQPNSKALQWLAPQQTAGKKFPYLFTQGEAVLTRTWIPCQDTPQNRITYDATLQVPSNLLALMAADNNPTEKNTEGKYAYTMDIPIPTYLIALAVGDLEFQATGERTGVYASPVLLEAATYEFAEVEEMIKVTESLYGDYQWGRYDILVLPTSFPYGGMENPKLTFATPTIITGDRS
;
A
#
# COMPACT_ATOMS: atom_id res chain seq x y z
N ILE A 1 10.31 10.37 -0.87
CA ILE A 1 9.97 11.59 -1.64
C ILE A 1 9.11 11.16 -2.81
N GLY A 2 8.02 11.88 -3.04
CA GLY A 2 7.10 11.58 -4.12
C GLY A 2 6.07 12.68 -4.33
N PHE A 3 5.08 12.35 -5.12
CA PHE A 3 3.88 13.16 -5.26
C PHE A 3 2.66 12.24 -5.31
N VAL A 4 1.51 12.79 -4.95
CA VAL A 4 0.21 12.19 -5.20
C VAL A 4 -0.63 13.16 -6.02
N LYS A 5 -1.27 12.65 -7.07
CA LYS A 5 -2.26 13.37 -7.84
C LYS A 5 -3.63 12.80 -7.50
N HIS A 6 -4.50 13.65 -7.00
CA HIS A 6 -5.91 13.32 -6.79
C HIS A 6 -6.73 13.85 -7.96
N ASP A 7 -7.36 12.95 -8.70
CA ASP A 7 -8.42 13.32 -9.62
C ASP A 7 -9.71 13.52 -8.82
N ILE A 8 -10.33 14.67 -8.96
CA ILE A 8 -11.44 15.12 -8.11
C ILE A 8 -12.66 15.55 -8.92
N GLU A 9 -13.81 15.44 -8.29
CA GLU A 9 -15.06 16.06 -8.76
C GLU A 9 -15.57 17.04 -7.69
N ASN A 10 -15.54 18.34 -8.00
CA ASN A 10 -15.99 19.38 -7.07
C ASN A 10 -17.50 19.57 -7.19
N ILE A 11 -18.28 18.68 -6.57
CA ILE A 11 -19.75 18.64 -6.67
C ILE A 11 -20.39 19.89 -6.02
N THR A 12 -19.82 20.41 -4.96
CA THR A 12 -20.37 21.53 -4.18
C THR A 12 -19.95 22.90 -4.67
N GLY A 13 -19.02 22.97 -5.63
CA GLY A 13 -18.43 24.22 -6.09
C GLY A 13 -17.62 24.97 -5.01
N THR A 14 -17.09 24.23 -4.02
CA THR A 14 -16.28 24.82 -2.94
C THR A 14 -14.98 25.40 -3.49
N THR A 15 -14.45 26.39 -2.78
CA THR A 15 -13.11 26.98 -3.07
C THR A 15 -12.01 26.44 -2.16
N THR A 16 -12.33 25.49 -1.28
CA THR A 16 -11.38 24.86 -0.37
C THR A 16 -11.61 23.35 -0.35
N MET A 17 -10.52 22.59 -0.51
CA MET A 17 -10.51 21.14 -0.34
C MET A 17 -9.61 20.78 0.83
N ILE A 18 -10.03 19.81 1.65
CA ILE A 18 -9.29 19.37 2.83
C ILE A 18 -8.71 17.99 2.59
N PHE A 19 -7.42 17.84 2.85
CA PHE A 19 -6.71 16.57 2.94
C PHE A 19 -6.22 16.35 4.37
N ASP A 20 -6.17 15.11 4.78
CA ASP A 20 -5.54 14.71 6.04
C ASP A 20 -4.05 14.49 5.81
N VAL A 21 -3.22 15.06 6.67
CA VAL A 21 -1.76 14.85 6.69
C VAL A 21 -1.29 14.63 8.13
N ASN A 22 -0.28 13.81 8.31
CA ASN A 22 0.32 13.63 9.62
C ASN A 22 1.84 13.61 9.49
N GLN A 23 2.47 14.71 9.90
CA GLN A 23 3.93 14.89 9.90
C GLN A 23 4.59 14.69 8.52
N LEU A 24 3.91 15.04 7.44
CA LEU A 24 4.49 15.08 6.11
C LEU A 24 5.13 16.44 5.85
N SER A 25 6.27 16.48 5.15
CA SER A 25 6.81 17.72 4.59
C SER A 25 6.17 17.96 3.23
N ILE A 26 5.33 18.98 3.12
CA ILE A 26 4.68 19.37 1.86
C ILE A 26 5.55 20.41 1.18
N ASP A 27 6.00 20.11 -0.04
CA ASP A 27 6.90 21.00 -0.80
C ASP A 27 6.11 22.02 -1.61
N LYS A 28 5.08 21.57 -2.33
CA LYS A 28 4.19 22.41 -3.13
C LYS A 28 2.89 21.67 -3.47
N VAL A 29 1.87 22.46 -3.82
CA VAL A 29 0.60 21.96 -4.37
C VAL A 29 0.32 22.68 -5.68
N VAL A 30 -0.15 21.91 -6.67
CA VAL A 30 -0.58 22.46 -7.96
C VAL A 30 -1.94 21.89 -8.35
N LEU A 31 -2.71 22.66 -9.11
CA LEU A 31 -3.99 22.28 -9.69
C LEU A 31 -3.82 21.90 -11.16
N ASP A 32 -4.66 21.03 -11.66
CA ASP A 32 -4.81 20.69 -13.09
C ASP A 32 -3.48 20.67 -13.88
N ASP A 33 -3.28 21.59 -14.83
CA ASP A 33 -2.10 21.70 -15.69
C ASP A 33 -0.91 22.40 -15.02
N ASN A 34 -0.61 22.05 -13.76
CA ASN A 34 0.48 22.61 -12.95
C ASN A 34 0.28 24.07 -12.50
N GLU A 35 -0.96 24.54 -12.37
CA GLU A 35 -1.23 25.87 -11.79
C GLU A 35 -0.88 25.86 -10.28
N PRO A 36 0.08 26.67 -9.80
CA PRO A 36 0.39 26.73 -8.38
C PRO A 36 -0.81 27.21 -7.56
N THR A 37 -1.04 26.59 -6.41
CA THR A 37 -2.09 27.03 -5.47
C THR A 37 -1.56 27.15 -4.06
N GLN A 38 -2.34 27.83 -3.21
CA GLN A 38 -2.03 28.00 -1.80
C GLN A 38 -2.59 26.83 -0.98
N PHE A 39 -1.88 26.49 0.08
CA PHE A 39 -2.35 25.56 1.09
C PHE A 39 -1.98 26.03 2.49
N VAL A 40 -2.74 25.59 3.48
CA VAL A 40 -2.49 25.85 4.90
C VAL A 40 -2.63 24.56 5.67
N ILE A 41 -1.65 24.26 6.51
CA ILE A 41 -1.71 23.11 7.44
C ILE A 41 -2.26 23.63 8.76
N GLY A 42 -3.39 23.08 9.19
CA GLY A 42 -4.08 23.45 10.42
C GLY A 42 -3.44 22.85 11.68
N ASN A 43 -4.11 23.02 12.80
CA ASN A 43 -3.63 22.53 14.09
C ASN A 43 -3.48 21.01 14.11
N TYR A 44 -2.41 20.55 14.73
CA TYR A 44 -2.11 19.14 14.89
C TYR A 44 -2.97 18.51 16.00
N ASP A 45 -3.47 17.31 15.72
CA ASP A 45 -4.13 16.42 16.65
C ASP A 45 -3.38 15.08 16.67
N ASP A 46 -3.17 14.50 17.85
CA ASP A 46 -2.35 13.28 18.00
C ASP A 46 -2.92 12.05 17.29
N VAL A 47 -4.23 12.00 17.06
CA VAL A 47 -4.93 10.90 16.39
C VAL A 47 -5.18 11.22 14.92
N LYS A 48 -5.72 12.41 14.63
CA LYS A 48 -6.17 12.80 13.30
C LYS A 48 -5.07 13.44 12.45
N GLY A 49 -3.92 13.81 13.02
CA GLY A 49 -2.91 14.63 12.34
C GLY A 49 -3.37 16.07 12.16
N SER A 50 -3.12 16.64 11.00
CA SER A 50 -3.53 18.01 10.67
C SER A 50 -4.41 18.04 9.42
N PRO A 51 -5.46 18.86 9.38
CA PRO A 51 -6.13 19.15 8.11
C PRO A 51 -5.19 20.03 7.27
N MET A 52 -5.04 19.68 6.01
CA MET A 52 -4.39 20.53 5.00
C MET A 52 -5.47 21.10 4.08
N GLU A 53 -5.70 22.38 4.22
CA GLU A 53 -6.65 23.14 3.40
C GLU A 53 -5.96 23.62 2.14
N VAL A 54 -6.46 23.20 0.98
CA VAL A 54 -5.95 23.55 -0.35
C VAL A 54 -6.97 24.46 -1.03
N THR A 55 -6.52 25.61 -1.52
CA THR A 55 -7.36 26.48 -2.33
C THR A 55 -7.59 25.85 -3.70
N VAL A 56 -8.85 25.66 -4.07
CA VAL A 56 -9.29 25.09 -5.36
C VAL A 56 -10.27 26.03 -6.06
N LYS A 57 -10.56 25.78 -7.31
CA LYS A 57 -11.61 26.45 -8.09
C LYS A 57 -12.78 25.49 -8.27
N PRO A 58 -14.00 25.99 -8.50
CA PRO A 58 -15.16 25.12 -8.77
C PRO A 58 -14.95 24.13 -9.92
N GLU A 59 -14.19 24.54 -10.93
CA GLU A 59 -13.84 23.73 -12.12
C GLU A 59 -12.61 22.84 -11.97
N THR A 60 -11.88 22.90 -10.86
CA THR A 60 -10.68 22.10 -10.64
C THR A 60 -10.97 20.59 -10.79
N LYS A 61 -10.16 19.90 -11.56
CA LYS A 61 -10.28 18.46 -11.86
C LYS A 61 -9.21 17.63 -11.15
N SER A 62 -8.07 18.22 -10.80
CA SER A 62 -7.03 17.50 -10.08
C SER A 62 -6.25 18.40 -9.12
N VAL A 63 -5.74 17.76 -8.05
CA VAL A 63 -4.83 18.38 -7.07
C VAL A 63 -3.60 17.49 -6.98
N THR A 64 -2.43 18.03 -7.29
CA THR A 64 -1.16 17.31 -7.14
C THR A 64 -0.37 17.88 -5.98
N ILE A 65 -0.01 17.03 -5.03
CA ILE A 65 0.72 17.36 -3.81
C ILE A 65 2.10 16.71 -3.88
N TYR A 66 3.16 17.52 -3.84
CA TYR A 66 4.55 17.07 -3.76
C TYR A 66 4.98 17.07 -2.30
N TYR A 67 5.55 15.95 -1.85
CA TYR A 67 5.84 15.78 -0.43
C TYR A 67 6.96 14.77 -0.15
N SER A 68 7.40 14.76 1.10
CA SER A 68 8.25 13.72 1.64
C SER A 68 7.74 13.22 3.00
N THR A 69 7.94 11.94 3.25
CA THR A 69 7.64 11.30 4.54
C THR A 69 8.76 11.57 5.54
N GLN A 70 8.41 11.57 6.83
CA GLN A 70 9.38 11.67 7.91
C GLN A 70 9.79 10.27 8.41
N PRO A 71 10.98 10.12 9.03
CA PRO A 71 11.44 8.84 9.55
C PRO A 71 10.53 8.21 10.62
N ASN A 72 9.70 9.01 11.26
CA ASN A 72 8.74 8.60 12.30
C ASN A 72 7.32 8.39 11.78
N SER A 73 7.12 8.26 10.46
CA SER A 73 5.81 7.92 9.89
C SER A 73 5.26 6.65 10.54
N LYS A 74 4.07 6.73 11.11
CA LYS A 74 3.46 5.62 11.86
C LYS A 74 3.07 4.43 10.95
N ALA A 75 2.72 4.70 9.69
CA ALA A 75 2.36 3.65 8.75
C ALA A 75 3.60 2.93 8.18
N LEU A 76 4.75 3.58 8.10
CA LEU A 76 5.94 3.04 7.45
C LEU A 76 6.85 2.34 8.46
N GLN A 77 7.01 1.03 8.32
CA GLN A 77 7.90 0.23 9.16
C GLN A 77 9.19 -0.07 8.39
N TRP A 78 10.27 0.61 8.77
CA TRP A 78 11.60 0.41 8.21
C TRP A 78 12.39 -0.57 9.06
N LEU A 79 12.87 -1.64 8.45
CA LEU A 79 13.65 -2.67 9.11
C LEU A 79 15.08 -2.69 8.59
N ALA A 80 16.03 -2.71 9.52
CA ALA A 80 17.42 -2.98 9.18
C ALA A 80 17.60 -4.44 8.72
N PRO A 81 18.64 -4.75 7.94
CA PRO A 81 18.90 -6.11 7.47
C PRO A 81 18.84 -7.18 8.57
N GLN A 82 19.34 -6.87 9.77
CA GLN A 82 19.37 -7.79 10.92
C GLN A 82 17.98 -8.20 11.43
N GLN A 83 16.96 -7.42 11.10
CA GLN A 83 15.55 -7.64 11.49
C GLN A 83 14.77 -8.44 10.44
N THR A 84 15.40 -8.77 9.30
CA THR A 84 14.81 -9.56 8.21
C THR A 84 15.23 -11.02 8.29
N ALA A 85 14.46 -11.92 7.69
CA ALA A 85 14.78 -13.35 7.69
C ALA A 85 16.13 -13.65 7.01
N GLY A 86 16.40 -13.00 5.86
CA GLY A 86 17.64 -13.18 5.09
C GLY A 86 18.85 -12.43 5.65
N LYS A 87 18.67 -11.46 6.55
CA LYS A 87 19.69 -10.62 7.21
C LYS A 87 20.66 -9.88 6.27
N LYS A 88 20.32 -9.76 4.98
CA LYS A 88 21.18 -9.17 3.95
C LYS A 88 20.73 -7.78 3.52
N PHE A 89 19.43 -7.58 3.39
CA PHE A 89 18.83 -6.37 2.83
C PHE A 89 17.82 -5.77 3.79
N PRO A 90 17.62 -4.43 3.74
CA PRO A 90 16.57 -3.78 4.51
C PRO A 90 15.19 -4.19 4.00
N TYR A 91 14.17 -3.89 4.79
CA TYR A 91 12.78 -4.12 4.44
C TYR A 91 11.94 -2.91 4.81
N LEU A 92 10.89 -2.67 4.02
CA LEU A 92 9.84 -1.71 4.30
C LEU A 92 8.49 -2.41 4.15
N PHE A 93 7.59 -2.19 5.08
CA PHE A 93 6.17 -2.48 4.88
C PHE A 93 5.31 -1.37 5.48
N THR A 94 4.06 -1.31 5.03
CA THR A 94 3.08 -0.35 5.54
C THR A 94 2.03 -1.04 6.39
N GLN A 95 1.44 -0.27 7.34
CA GLN A 95 0.20 -0.60 8.02
C GLN A 95 -0.64 0.66 8.13
N GLY A 96 -1.75 0.70 7.36
CA GLY A 96 -2.61 1.87 7.21
C GLY A 96 -3.78 1.95 8.19
N GLU A 97 -4.17 0.82 8.80
CA GLU A 97 -5.32 0.77 9.71
C GLU A 97 -5.04 1.51 11.04
N ALA A 98 -5.99 2.27 11.55
CA ALA A 98 -7.31 2.62 10.96
C ALA A 98 -7.26 3.87 10.05
N VAL A 99 -6.38 4.84 10.33
CA VAL A 99 -6.27 6.14 9.66
C VAL A 99 -4.80 6.60 9.59
N LEU A 100 -3.90 5.67 9.30
CA LEU A 100 -2.46 5.95 9.25
C LEU A 100 -1.95 6.22 7.83
N THR A 101 -2.78 6.07 6.80
CA THR A 101 -2.39 6.38 5.41
C THR A 101 -1.93 7.82 5.27
N ARG A 102 -2.56 8.77 5.97
CA ARG A 102 -2.17 10.18 6.06
C ARG A 102 -0.75 10.43 6.57
N THR A 103 -0.08 9.41 7.13
CA THR A 103 1.32 9.54 7.59
C THR A 103 2.33 9.30 6.49
N TRP A 104 1.87 8.83 5.30
CA TRP A 104 2.73 8.59 4.15
C TRP A 104 2.14 9.02 2.81
N ILE A 105 0.84 9.22 2.71
CA ILE A 105 0.14 9.80 1.54
C ILE A 105 -0.82 10.89 2.04
N PRO A 106 -0.71 12.15 1.58
CA PRO A 106 -1.75 13.14 1.80
C PRO A 106 -3.04 12.69 1.12
N CYS A 107 -4.12 12.48 1.85
CA CYS A 107 -5.39 11.99 1.29
C CYS A 107 -6.57 12.33 2.19
N GLN A 108 -7.79 12.06 1.76
CA GLN A 108 -8.97 12.04 2.62
C GLN A 108 -9.05 10.68 3.32
N ASP A 109 -8.35 10.54 4.45
CA ASP A 109 -8.08 9.27 5.12
C ASP A 109 -9.21 8.87 6.07
N THR A 110 -10.28 8.34 5.48
CA THR A 110 -11.43 7.79 6.22
C THR A 110 -11.90 6.49 5.57
N PRO A 111 -12.34 5.49 6.34
CA PRO A 111 -12.85 4.22 5.81
C PRO A 111 -14.05 4.36 4.87
N GLN A 112 -14.76 5.48 4.92
CA GLN A 112 -15.90 5.76 4.04
C GLN A 112 -15.47 6.16 2.63
N ASN A 113 -14.30 6.76 2.47
CA ASN A 113 -13.78 7.14 1.17
C ASN A 113 -13.13 5.94 0.50
N ARG A 114 -13.62 5.62 -0.68
CA ARG A 114 -13.06 4.56 -1.52
C ARG A 114 -12.45 5.17 -2.76
N ILE A 115 -11.24 4.77 -3.07
CA ILE A 115 -10.46 5.27 -4.19
C ILE A 115 -9.91 4.12 -5.03
N THR A 116 -9.73 4.36 -6.30
CA THR A 116 -8.83 3.60 -7.19
C THR A 116 -7.50 4.31 -7.22
N TYR A 117 -6.43 3.62 -7.62
CA TYR A 117 -5.13 4.28 -7.78
C TYR A 117 -4.22 3.59 -8.79
N ASP A 118 -3.37 4.40 -9.40
CA ASP A 118 -2.17 3.96 -10.09
C ASP A 118 -0.95 4.40 -9.29
N ALA A 119 0.08 3.57 -9.24
CA ALA A 119 1.31 3.90 -8.54
C ALA A 119 2.54 3.52 -9.36
N THR A 120 3.57 4.34 -9.25
CA THR A 120 4.91 4.02 -9.76
C THR A 120 5.91 4.16 -8.62
N LEU A 121 6.69 3.12 -8.39
CA LEU A 121 7.71 3.06 -7.35
C LEU A 121 9.09 2.98 -7.96
N GLN A 122 10.04 3.71 -7.37
CA GLN A 122 11.46 3.60 -7.68
C GLN A 122 12.18 3.14 -6.42
N VAL A 123 12.76 1.94 -6.45
CA VAL A 123 13.47 1.31 -5.34
C VAL A 123 14.84 0.81 -5.81
N PRO A 124 15.77 0.45 -4.92
CA PRO A 124 17.02 -0.22 -5.31
C PRO A 124 16.76 -1.47 -6.15
N SER A 125 17.51 -1.66 -7.25
CA SER A 125 17.28 -2.72 -8.24
C SER A 125 17.43 -4.16 -7.70
N ASN A 126 18.03 -4.31 -6.53
CA ASN A 126 18.16 -5.60 -5.83
C ASN A 126 16.96 -5.92 -4.91
N LEU A 127 15.95 -5.05 -4.86
CA LEU A 127 14.74 -5.23 -4.07
C LEU A 127 13.53 -5.35 -4.98
N LEU A 128 12.57 -6.15 -4.54
CA LEU A 128 11.22 -6.21 -5.12
C LEU A 128 10.31 -5.26 -4.35
N ALA A 129 9.51 -4.49 -5.05
CA ALA A 129 8.42 -3.73 -4.47
C ALA A 129 7.09 -4.40 -4.80
N LEU A 130 6.11 -4.32 -3.90
CA LEU A 130 4.76 -4.86 -4.04
C LEU A 130 3.75 -3.88 -3.47
N MET A 131 2.57 -3.84 -4.06
CA MET A 131 1.44 -3.07 -3.52
C MET A 131 0.16 -3.92 -3.48
N ALA A 132 -0.82 -3.49 -2.69
CA ALA A 132 -2.19 -4.02 -2.71
C ALA A 132 -2.88 -3.59 -4.01
N ALA A 133 -2.48 -4.20 -5.13
CA ALA A 133 -2.88 -3.86 -6.49
C ALA A 133 -2.57 -5.06 -7.41
N ASP A 134 -2.78 -4.91 -8.71
CA ASP A 134 -2.32 -5.90 -9.67
C ASP A 134 -0.79 -5.91 -9.68
N ASN A 135 -0.22 -6.97 -9.11
CA ASN A 135 1.20 -7.23 -9.07
C ASN A 135 1.59 -8.10 -10.26
N ASN A 136 1.98 -7.47 -11.37
CA ASN A 136 2.57 -8.17 -12.50
C ASN A 136 4.03 -8.59 -12.25
N PRO A 137 4.85 -7.79 -11.53
CA PRO A 137 6.24 -8.15 -11.31
C PRO A 137 6.35 -9.28 -10.32
N THR A 138 6.72 -10.46 -10.81
CA THR A 138 7.12 -11.61 -10.00
C THR A 138 8.62 -11.64 -9.72
N GLU A 139 9.37 -10.79 -10.41
CA GLU A 139 10.83 -10.72 -10.35
C GLU A 139 11.33 -9.28 -10.16
N LYS A 140 12.53 -9.16 -9.58
CA LYS A 140 13.25 -7.89 -9.48
C LYS A 140 13.66 -7.41 -10.86
N ASN A 141 13.43 -6.14 -11.17
CA ASN A 141 13.90 -5.57 -12.42
C ASN A 141 15.20 -4.78 -12.25
N THR A 142 15.97 -4.68 -13.31
CA THR A 142 17.29 -4.04 -13.30
C THR A 142 17.25 -2.54 -13.03
N GLU A 143 16.12 -1.90 -13.26
CA GLU A 143 15.93 -0.47 -13.01
C GLU A 143 15.33 -0.18 -11.64
N GLY A 144 14.79 -1.19 -10.95
CA GLY A 144 14.08 -1.03 -9.67
C GLY A 144 12.78 -0.24 -9.80
N LYS A 145 12.19 -0.19 -11.02
CA LYS A 145 10.97 0.57 -11.29
C LYS A 145 9.79 -0.37 -11.45
N TYR A 146 8.74 -0.13 -10.67
CA TYR A 146 7.53 -0.94 -10.61
C TYR A 146 6.29 -0.07 -10.79
N ALA A 147 5.29 -0.59 -11.51
CA ALA A 147 4.00 0.07 -11.72
C ALA A 147 2.86 -0.84 -11.27
N TYR A 148 1.83 -0.24 -10.68
CA TYR A 148 0.68 -0.92 -10.08
C TYR A 148 -0.60 -0.20 -10.42
N THR A 149 -1.69 -0.96 -10.57
CA THR A 149 -3.04 -0.44 -10.75
C THR A 149 -4.00 -1.14 -9.79
N MET A 150 -4.81 -0.36 -9.08
CA MET A 150 -5.96 -0.82 -8.32
C MET A 150 -7.21 -0.15 -8.89
N ASP A 151 -7.90 -0.86 -9.75
CA ASP A 151 -9.09 -0.41 -10.48
C ASP A 151 -10.40 -0.62 -9.71
N ILE A 152 -10.36 -1.37 -8.61
CA ILE A 152 -11.48 -1.58 -7.71
C ILE A 152 -11.39 -0.61 -6.53
N PRO A 153 -12.43 0.18 -6.25
CA PRO A 153 -12.37 1.18 -5.18
C PRO A 153 -12.18 0.56 -3.79
N ILE A 154 -11.13 0.96 -3.08
CA ILE A 154 -10.78 0.51 -1.73
C ILE A 154 -10.68 1.68 -0.74
N PRO A 155 -10.92 1.46 0.56
CA PRO A 155 -10.57 2.42 1.60
C PRO A 155 -9.06 2.69 1.61
N THR A 156 -8.66 3.90 1.97
CA THR A 156 -7.26 4.33 1.97
C THR A 156 -6.36 3.48 2.85
N TYR A 157 -6.84 2.98 3.99
CA TYR A 157 -6.05 2.14 4.91
C TYR A 157 -5.64 0.78 4.32
N LEU A 158 -6.29 0.34 3.23
CA LEU A 158 -5.93 -0.86 2.48
C LEU A 158 -4.90 -0.62 1.36
N ILE A 159 -4.45 0.62 1.15
CA ILE A 159 -3.29 0.89 0.29
C ILE A 159 -2.05 0.36 1.02
N ALA A 160 -1.53 -0.74 0.55
CA ALA A 160 -0.38 -1.39 1.16
C ALA A 160 0.84 -1.35 0.23
N LEU A 161 2.01 -1.23 0.83
CA LEU A 161 3.31 -1.26 0.17
C LEU A 161 4.25 -2.17 0.95
N ALA A 162 5.00 -2.99 0.25
CA ALA A 162 6.14 -3.69 0.81
C ALA A 162 7.33 -3.62 -0.16
N VAL A 163 8.54 -3.46 0.39
CA VAL A 163 9.80 -3.47 -0.38
C VAL A 163 10.82 -4.32 0.36
N GLY A 164 11.38 -5.30 -0.31
CA GLY A 164 12.34 -6.20 0.34
C GLY A 164 13.07 -7.15 -0.62
N ASP A 165 13.91 -7.98 -0.03
CA ASP A 165 14.48 -9.13 -0.72
C ASP A 165 13.44 -10.24 -0.77
N LEU A 166 12.59 -10.19 -1.80
CA LEU A 166 11.43 -11.04 -1.98
C LEU A 166 11.56 -11.85 -3.26
N GLU A 167 11.00 -13.04 -3.24
CA GLU A 167 10.80 -13.92 -4.38
C GLU A 167 9.33 -14.37 -4.42
N PHE A 168 8.88 -14.84 -5.58
CA PHE A 168 7.52 -15.28 -5.83
C PHE A 168 7.46 -16.75 -6.22
N GLN A 169 6.44 -17.46 -5.71
CA GLN A 169 6.08 -18.78 -6.17
C GLN A 169 4.56 -18.88 -6.35
N ALA A 170 4.12 -19.25 -7.55
CA ALA A 170 2.72 -19.53 -7.80
C ALA A 170 2.27 -20.78 -7.03
N THR A 171 1.08 -20.74 -6.43
CA THR A 171 0.42 -21.86 -5.75
C THR A 171 -0.84 -22.32 -6.49
N GLY A 172 -1.34 -21.52 -7.43
CA GLY A 172 -2.48 -21.80 -8.28
C GLY A 172 -2.52 -20.87 -9.49
N GLU A 173 -3.65 -20.87 -10.20
CA GLU A 173 -3.86 -20.01 -11.37
C GLU A 173 -3.95 -18.54 -10.94
N ARG A 174 -4.65 -18.28 -9.84
CA ARG A 174 -4.92 -16.93 -9.31
C ARG A 174 -4.21 -16.64 -7.99
N THR A 175 -3.40 -17.57 -7.50
CA THR A 175 -2.78 -17.49 -6.18
C THR A 175 -1.27 -17.64 -6.25
N GLY A 176 -0.58 -16.99 -5.32
CA GLY A 176 0.86 -17.10 -5.15
C GLY A 176 1.33 -16.59 -3.82
N VAL A 177 2.58 -16.85 -3.53
CA VAL A 177 3.24 -16.45 -2.29
C VAL A 177 4.48 -15.64 -2.61
N TYR A 178 4.58 -14.50 -1.95
CA TYR A 178 5.80 -13.70 -1.86
C TYR A 178 6.42 -13.90 -0.48
N ALA A 179 7.70 -14.18 -0.44
CA ALA A 179 8.44 -14.30 0.80
C ALA A 179 9.93 -13.98 0.61
N SER A 180 10.63 -13.77 1.72
CA SER A 180 12.10 -13.81 1.67
C SER A 180 12.58 -15.16 1.12
N PRO A 181 13.66 -15.21 0.31
CA PRO A 181 14.17 -16.46 -0.29
C PRO A 181 14.34 -17.60 0.72
N VAL A 182 14.70 -17.30 1.96
CA VAL A 182 14.89 -18.30 3.02
C VAL A 182 13.58 -18.88 3.59
N LEU A 183 12.44 -18.27 3.30
CA LEU A 183 11.12 -18.69 3.77
C LEU A 183 10.22 -19.19 2.65
N LEU A 184 10.57 -18.93 1.39
CA LEU A 184 9.69 -19.13 0.25
C LEU A 184 9.20 -20.58 0.11
N GLU A 185 10.09 -21.55 0.25
CA GLU A 185 9.73 -22.97 0.15
C GLU A 185 8.73 -23.38 1.23
N ALA A 186 8.99 -23.01 2.49
CA ALA A 186 8.10 -23.32 3.60
C ALA A 186 6.74 -22.60 3.47
N ALA A 187 6.76 -21.33 3.06
CA ALA A 187 5.54 -20.57 2.83
C ALA A 187 4.72 -21.14 1.65
N THR A 188 5.37 -21.51 0.56
CA THR A 188 4.69 -22.15 -0.58
C THR A 188 4.04 -23.49 -0.20
N TYR A 189 4.72 -24.28 0.64
CA TYR A 189 4.15 -25.51 1.17
C TYR A 189 2.92 -25.25 2.03
N GLU A 190 2.98 -24.28 2.95
CA GLU A 190 1.88 -23.95 3.85
C GLU A 190 0.64 -23.47 3.10
N PHE A 191 0.81 -22.60 2.10
CA PHE A 191 -0.28 -21.98 1.34
C PHE A 191 -0.65 -22.72 0.05
N ALA A 192 -0.21 -23.97 -0.14
CA ALA A 192 -0.44 -24.71 -1.37
C ALA A 192 -1.92 -24.94 -1.71
N GLU A 193 -2.81 -24.93 -0.72
CA GLU A 193 -4.24 -25.21 -0.88
C GLU A 193 -5.12 -23.96 -1.00
N VAL A 194 -4.53 -22.75 -1.01
CA VAL A 194 -5.29 -21.47 -1.02
C VAL A 194 -6.19 -21.35 -2.26
N GLU A 195 -5.75 -21.81 -3.43
CA GLU A 195 -6.60 -21.81 -4.64
C GLU A 195 -7.87 -22.65 -4.46
N GLU A 196 -7.77 -23.81 -3.82
CA GLU A 196 -8.92 -24.67 -3.54
C GLU A 196 -9.84 -24.06 -2.47
N MET A 197 -9.27 -23.39 -1.47
CA MET A 197 -10.05 -22.64 -0.47
C MET A 197 -10.87 -21.52 -1.12
N ILE A 198 -10.30 -20.80 -2.10
CA ILE A 198 -11.03 -19.77 -2.86
C ILE A 198 -12.18 -20.43 -3.63
N LYS A 199 -11.95 -21.53 -4.36
CA LYS A 199 -13.01 -22.23 -5.11
C LYS A 199 -14.16 -22.70 -4.22
N VAL A 200 -13.84 -23.24 -3.04
CA VAL A 200 -14.86 -23.62 -2.05
C VAL A 200 -15.64 -22.39 -1.58
N THR A 201 -14.95 -21.29 -1.28
CA THR A 201 -15.57 -20.02 -0.85
C THR A 201 -16.49 -19.48 -1.96
N GLU A 202 -16.04 -19.51 -3.21
CA GLU A 202 -16.85 -19.09 -4.37
C GLU A 202 -18.12 -19.91 -4.52
N SER A 203 -18.07 -21.21 -4.24
CA SER A 203 -19.26 -22.07 -4.28
C SER A 203 -20.33 -21.72 -3.24
N LEU A 204 -19.93 -21.04 -2.16
CA LEU A 204 -20.81 -20.64 -1.04
C LEU A 204 -21.29 -19.19 -1.14
N TYR A 205 -20.45 -18.29 -1.63
CA TYR A 205 -20.64 -16.84 -1.53
C TYR A 205 -20.62 -16.11 -2.87
N GLY A 206 -20.34 -16.81 -3.97
CA GLY A 206 -20.19 -16.24 -5.30
C GLY A 206 -18.76 -15.91 -5.67
N ASP A 207 -18.53 -15.51 -6.92
CA ASP A 207 -17.22 -15.35 -7.52
C ASP A 207 -16.34 -14.36 -6.75
N TYR A 208 -15.04 -14.69 -6.58
CA TYR A 208 -14.05 -13.81 -6.00
C TYR A 208 -13.79 -12.59 -6.89
N GLN A 209 -14.07 -11.40 -6.38
CA GLN A 209 -14.16 -10.17 -7.17
C GLN A 209 -12.82 -9.46 -7.42
N TRP A 210 -11.74 -9.86 -6.74
CA TRP A 210 -10.46 -9.17 -6.77
C TRP A 210 -9.46 -9.70 -7.80
N GLY A 211 -9.83 -10.75 -8.56
CA GLY A 211 -8.98 -11.38 -9.57
C GLY A 211 -7.92 -12.29 -8.95
N ARG A 212 -6.78 -11.76 -8.53
CA ARG A 212 -5.73 -12.51 -7.84
C ARG A 212 -5.82 -12.43 -6.32
N TYR A 213 -5.33 -13.47 -5.66
CA TYR A 213 -5.14 -13.52 -4.22
C TYR A 213 -3.70 -14.00 -3.93
N ASP A 214 -2.82 -13.06 -3.72
CA ASP A 214 -1.44 -13.36 -3.36
C ASP A 214 -1.22 -13.11 -1.86
N ILE A 215 -0.31 -13.88 -1.26
CA ILE A 215 0.05 -13.76 0.16
C ILE A 215 1.50 -13.29 0.25
N LEU A 216 1.74 -12.24 1.03
CA LEU A 216 3.08 -11.80 1.38
C LEU A 216 3.41 -12.16 2.83
N VAL A 217 4.40 -13.02 3.01
CA VAL A 217 4.95 -13.32 4.34
C VAL A 217 5.90 -12.21 4.76
N LEU A 218 5.49 -11.45 5.76
CA LEU A 218 6.22 -10.33 6.33
C LEU A 218 7.32 -10.79 7.32
N PRO A 219 8.26 -9.89 7.68
CA PRO A 219 9.15 -10.12 8.81
C PRO A 219 8.41 -10.27 10.14
N THR A 220 9.05 -10.92 11.12
CA THR A 220 8.48 -11.19 12.46
C THR A 220 8.11 -9.96 13.28
N SER A 221 8.58 -8.78 12.86
CA SER A 221 8.21 -7.50 13.50
C SER A 221 6.82 -7.00 13.16
N PHE A 222 6.12 -7.62 12.21
CA PHE A 222 4.72 -7.28 11.92
C PHE A 222 3.85 -7.63 13.12
N PRO A 223 3.12 -6.66 13.70
CA PRO A 223 2.52 -6.83 15.03
C PRO A 223 1.19 -7.60 15.04
N TYR A 224 0.65 -7.91 13.85
CA TYR A 224 -0.65 -8.58 13.71
C TYR A 224 -0.48 -9.97 13.09
N GLY A 225 -1.51 -10.82 13.16
CA GLY A 225 -1.52 -12.13 12.50
C GLY A 225 -1.53 -12.01 10.98
N GLY A 226 -2.22 -11.01 10.47
CA GLY A 226 -2.32 -10.69 9.05
C GLY A 226 -2.94 -9.32 8.82
N MET A 227 -3.04 -8.92 7.56
CA MET A 227 -3.77 -7.74 7.09
C MET A 227 -4.41 -8.06 5.75
N GLU A 228 -5.71 -7.81 5.66
CA GLU A 228 -6.58 -8.19 4.54
C GLU A 228 -6.51 -7.25 3.33
N ASN A 229 -5.34 -6.75 2.98
CA ASN A 229 -5.21 -5.89 1.81
C ASN A 229 -5.66 -6.65 0.55
N PRO A 230 -6.57 -6.08 -0.25
CA PRO A 230 -7.04 -6.73 -1.48
C PRO A 230 -5.90 -7.05 -2.44
N LYS A 231 -5.98 -8.22 -3.09
CA LYS A 231 -4.98 -8.75 -4.02
C LYS A 231 -3.62 -9.13 -3.39
N LEU A 232 -3.31 -8.65 -2.16
CA LEU A 232 -2.03 -8.92 -1.48
C LEU A 232 -2.23 -8.96 0.05
N THR A 233 -2.68 -10.09 0.56
CA THR A 233 -2.81 -10.30 2.00
C THR A 233 -1.43 -10.35 2.65
N PHE A 234 -1.24 -9.56 3.72
CA PHE A 234 -0.05 -9.67 4.56
C PHE A 234 -0.25 -10.75 5.60
N ALA A 235 0.75 -11.58 5.81
CA ALA A 235 0.76 -12.65 6.80
C ALA A 235 2.04 -12.61 7.65
N THR A 236 1.92 -12.91 8.94
CA THR A 236 3.09 -13.10 9.81
C THR A 236 3.71 -14.48 9.56
N PRO A 237 5.05 -14.65 9.70
CA PRO A 237 5.68 -15.95 9.53
C PRO A 237 5.28 -16.99 10.59
N THR A 238 4.61 -16.59 11.67
CA THR A 238 4.07 -17.53 12.68
C THR A 238 2.94 -18.41 12.15
N ILE A 239 2.34 -18.05 11.01
CA ILE A 239 1.33 -18.85 10.33
C ILE A 239 1.94 -20.05 9.58
N ILE A 240 3.26 -20.06 9.34
CA ILE A 240 3.96 -21.16 8.70
C ILE A 240 4.23 -22.24 9.77
N THR A 241 3.27 -23.14 9.95
CA THR A 241 3.31 -24.21 10.96
C THR A 241 3.96 -25.49 10.42
N GLY A 242 3.94 -25.67 9.11
CA GLY A 242 4.50 -26.83 8.40
C GLY A 242 3.53 -28.01 8.27
N ASP A 243 2.28 -27.84 8.68
CA ASP A 243 1.23 -28.88 8.63
C ASP A 243 0.00 -28.48 7.79
N ARG A 244 0.02 -27.27 7.20
CA ARG A 244 -1.07 -26.70 6.39
C ARG A 244 -2.39 -26.50 7.15
N SER A 245 -2.32 -26.33 8.48
CA SER A 245 -3.51 -26.14 9.34
C SER A 245 -3.95 -24.68 9.45
#